data_4aa8aac2d75b8f2f4abdcaea33dc25e2
#
_entry.id   4aa8aac2d75b8f2f4abdcaea33dc25e2
#
_cell.length_a   1.000
_cell.length_b   1.000
_cell.length_c   1.000
_cell.angle_alpha   90.00
_cell.angle_beta   90.00
_cell.angle_gamma   90.00
#
_symmetry.space_group_name_H-M   'P 1'
#
loop_
_entity.id
_entity.type
_entity.pdbx_description
1 polymer ?
#
loop_
_entity_poly.entity_id
_entity_poly.type
_entity_poly.pdbx_seq_one_letter_code
_entity_poly.pdbx_strand_id
1 'polypeptide(L)'
;LEGVNILEIRPQIGTFISLIDLDLVEEARFLRLILEKEISRILCEIEDSFMLMPMEEQLFKQRLCLEHNKRREFYGLDNEFHKTLAAIANRSRSYELIHNIQIHFDRIRKLNLKRERCQGIYQQHKSIADAIKEHDAEKAANIITNHLSNYETDLEKLKKIHPEYIKED
;
A
#
# COMPACT_ATOMS: atom_id res chain seq x y z
N LEU A 1 -2.23 -16.41 10.43
CA LEU A 1 -3.14 -16.32 9.25
C LEU A 1 -4.60 -16.39 9.68
N GLU A 2 -4.94 -17.19 10.69
CA GLU A 2 -6.30 -17.24 11.27
C GLU A 2 -6.68 -15.93 11.96
N GLY A 3 -5.73 -15.30 12.68
CA GLY A 3 -5.94 -14.03 13.40
C GLY A 3 -6.13 -12.79 12.50
N VAL A 4 -5.96 -12.93 11.17
CA VAL A 4 -6.18 -11.87 10.18
C VAL A 4 -7.29 -12.26 9.17
N ASN A 5 -8.13 -13.20 9.53
CA ASN A 5 -9.31 -13.61 8.77
C ASN A 5 -9.06 -14.05 7.30
N ILE A 6 -7.87 -14.60 6.99
CA ILE A 6 -7.55 -15.09 5.64
C ILE A 6 -7.98 -16.54 5.46
N LEU A 7 -7.93 -17.31 6.54
CA LEU A 7 -8.24 -18.73 6.52
C LEU A 7 -9.54 -18.99 7.28
N GLU A 8 -10.40 -19.75 6.65
CA GLU A 8 -11.60 -20.32 7.26
C GLU A 8 -11.35 -21.81 7.47
N ILE A 9 -11.30 -22.23 8.74
CA ILE A 9 -11.16 -23.64 9.10
C ILE A 9 -12.57 -24.22 9.31
N ARG A 10 -12.95 -25.17 8.44
CA ARG A 10 -14.20 -25.94 8.58
C ARG A 10 -13.85 -27.32 9.14
N PRO A 11 -14.21 -27.64 10.39
CA PRO A 11 -13.86 -28.90 11.01
C PRO A 11 -14.27 -30.09 10.13
N GLN A 12 -13.38 -31.06 9.98
CA GLN A 12 -13.53 -32.28 9.18
C GLN A 12 -13.74 -32.09 7.66
N ILE A 13 -13.77 -30.82 7.17
CA ILE A 13 -13.96 -30.49 5.75
C ILE A 13 -12.66 -29.98 5.14
N GLY A 14 -11.97 -29.05 5.81
CA GLY A 14 -10.70 -28.50 5.34
C GLY A 14 -10.46 -27.05 5.73
N THR A 15 -9.37 -26.49 5.19
CA THR A 15 -9.01 -25.10 5.35
C THR A 15 -9.20 -24.38 4.02
N PHE A 16 -9.94 -23.31 4.03
CA PHE A 16 -10.28 -22.51 2.85
C PHE A 16 -9.69 -21.11 2.97
N ILE A 17 -9.41 -20.49 1.82
CA ILE A 17 -9.10 -19.06 1.78
C ILE A 17 -10.41 -18.30 1.89
N SER A 18 -10.52 -17.40 2.87
CA SER A 18 -11.72 -16.58 3.07
C SER A 18 -11.99 -15.67 1.85
N LEU A 19 -13.22 -15.27 1.67
CA LEU A 19 -13.58 -14.22 0.72
C LEU A 19 -12.98 -12.88 1.16
N ILE A 20 -12.88 -11.93 0.25
CA ILE A 20 -12.43 -10.56 0.53
C ILE A 20 -13.57 -9.86 1.27
N ASP A 21 -13.30 -9.46 2.51
CA ASP A 21 -14.20 -8.71 3.36
C ASP A 21 -13.98 -7.22 3.11
N LEU A 22 -14.99 -6.52 2.59
CA LEU A 22 -14.87 -5.11 2.20
C LEU A 22 -14.83 -4.17 3.40
N ASP A 23 -15.44 -4.53 4.53
CA ASP A 23 -15.37 -3.73 5.76
C ASP A 23 -13.93 -3.71 6.28
N LEU A 24 -13.25 -4.87 6.27
CA LEU A 24 -11.83 -4.95 6.65
C LEU A 24 -10.93 -4.20 5.67
N VAL A 25 -11.29 -4.12 4.39
CA VAL A 25 -10.57 -3.30 3.40
C VAL A 25 -10.67 -1.83 3.74
N GLU A 26 -11.88 -1.33 4.05
CA GLU A 26 -12.10 0.07 4.41
C GLU A 26 -11.43 0.45 5.73
N GLU A 27 -11.51 -0.40 6.74
CA GLU A 27 -10.83 -0.21 8.03
C GLU A 27 -9.30 -0.09 7.85
N ALA A 28 -8.72 -1.02 7.07
CA ALA A 28 -7.29 -0.99 6.78
C ALA A 28 -6.89 0.29 6.01
N ARG A 29 -7.69 0.70 5.03
CA ARG A 29 -7.47 1.94 4.28
C ARG A 29 -7.53 3.16 5.19
N PHE A 30 -8.54 3.24 6.04
CA PHE A 30 -8.72 4.35 6.98
C PHE A 30 -7.50 4.52 7.89
N LEU A 31 -7.03 3.42 8.49
CA LEU A 31 -5.86 3.44 9.37
C LEU A 31 -4.57 3.80 8.61
N ARG A 32 -4.40 3.25 7.40
CA ARG A 32 -3.26 3.62 6.54
C ARG A 32 -3.26 5.10 6.21
N LEU A 33 -4.41 5.65 5.84
CA LEU A 33 -4.53 7.05 5.46
C LEU A 33 -4.10 7.98 6.60
N ILE A 34 -4.59 7.72 7.83
CA ILE A 34 -4.22 8.52 9.01
C ILE A 34 -2.72 8.41 9.29
N LEU A 35 -2.19 7.19 9.31
CA LEU A 35 -0.79 6.97 9.66
C LEU A 35 0.15 7.53 8.58
N GLU A 36 -0.09 7.26 7.32
CA GLU A 36 0.82 7.65 6.24
C GLU A 36 0.82 9.16 6.00
N LYS A 37 -0.31 9.84 6.22
CA LYS A 37 -0.36 11.32 6.23
C LYS A 37 0.48 11.90 7.35
N GLU A 38 0.39 11.36 8.56
CA GLU A 38 1.19 11.83 9.69
C GLU A 38 2.68 11.51 9.50
N ILE A 39 3.01 10.33 8.96
CA ILE A 39 4.38 9.98 8.58
C ILE A 39 4.93 11.00 7.58
N SER A 40 4.18 11.31 6.52
CA SER A 40 4.65 12.26 5.51
C SER A 40 4.87 13.66 6.09
N ARG A 41 4.03 14.10 7.02
CA ARG A 41 4.20 15.37 7.74
C ARG A 41 5.53 15.38 8.52
N ILE A 42 5.82 14.33 9.28
CA ILE A 42 7.07 14.18 10.01
C ILE A 42 8.27 14.23 9.06
N LEU A 43 8.17 13.55 7.91
CA LEU A 43 9.25 13.51 6.92
C LEU A 43 9.50 14.88 6.28
N CYS A 44 8.46 15.71 6.09
CA CYS A 44 8.61 17.08 5.61
C CYS A 44 9.32 18.03 6.59
N GLU A 45 9.48 17.64 7.87
CA GLU A 45 10.22 18.40 8.88
C GLU A 45 11.73 18.05 8.89
N ILE A 46 12.16 17.05 8.11
CA ILE A 46 13.56 16.62 8.04
C ILE A 46 14.34 17.56 7.11
N GLU A 47 15.30 18.32 7.67
CA GLU A 47 16.17 19.21 6.90
C GLU A 47 17.35 18.47 6.26
N ASP A 48 17.87 17.43 6.93
CA ASP A 48 18.99 16.64 6.41
C ASP A 48 18.52 15.67 5.32
N SER A 49 18.74 16.05 4.07
CA SER A 49 18.39 15.23 2.91
C SER A 49 19.05 13.85 2.89
N PHE A 50 20.18 13.68 3.58
CA PHE A 50 20.84 12.38 3.70
C PHE A 50 19.95 11.34 4.41
N MET A 51 19.14 11.78 5.37
CA MET A 51 18.17 10.91 6.05
C MET A 51 17.08 10.39 5.11
N LEU A 52 16.81 11.04 3.99
CA LEU A 52 15.82 10.64 2.98
C LEU A 52 16.39 9.69 1.90
N MET A 53 17.69 9.40 1.92
CA MET A 53 18.31 8.49 0.93
C MET A 53 17.64 7.10 0.85
N PRO A 54 17.22 6.45 1.94
CA PRO A 54 16.54 5.15 1.84
C PRO A 54 15.24 5.21 1.04
N MET A 55 14.50 6.32 1.07
CA MET A 55 13.32 6.55 0.25
C MET A 55 13.67 6.60 -1.25
N GLU A 56 14.73 7.31 -1.62
CA GLU A 56 15.22 7.40 -3.00
C GLU A 56 15.69 6.02 -3.52
N GLU A 57 16.31 5.22 -2.66
CA GLU A 57 16.71 3.85 -3.00
C GLU A 57 15.51 2.98 -3.36
N GLN A 58 14.38 3.09 -2.64
CA GLN A 58 13.17 2.36 -2.98
C GLN A 58 12.59 2.81 -4.32
N LEU A 59 12.58 4.10 -4.62
CA LEU A 59 12.15 4.62 -5.92
C LEU A 59 13.03 4.09 -7.07
N PHE A 60 14.33 4.05 -6.86
CA PHE A 60 15.26 3.49 -7.83
C PHE A 60 14.95 2.01 -8.12
N LYS A 61 14.75 1.19 -7.08
CA LYS A 61 14.38 -0.23 -7.22
C LYS A 61 13.05 -0.40 -7.96
N GLN A 62 12.04 0.40 -7.66
CA GLN A 62 10.76 0.39 -8.34
C GLN A 62 10.90 0.71 -9.83
N ARG A 63 11.70 1.72 -10.17
CA ARG A 63 11.98 2.09 -11.56
C ARG A 63 12.62 0.92 -12.32
N LEU A 64 13.64 0.26 -11.75
CA LEU A 64 14.27 -0.91 -12.36
C LEU A 64 13.27 -2.04 -12.60
N CYS A 65 12.35 -2.30 -11.67
CA CYS A 65 11.29 -3.30 -11.86
C CYS A 65 10.38 -2.97 -13.04
N LEU A 66 10.04 -1.69 -13.25
CA LEU A 66 9.23 -1.24 -14.38
C LEU A 66 9.98 -1.40 -15.71
N GLU A 67 11.26 -1.02 -15.76
CA GLU A 67 12.12 -1.15 -16.94
C GLU A 67 12.24 -2.61 -17.38
N HIS A 68 12.34 -3.55 -16.41
CA HIS A 68 12.46 -4.98 -16.64
C HIS A 68 11.13 -5.75 -16.63
N ASN A 69 9.99 -5.05 -16.57
CA ASN A 69 8.63 -5.63 -16.53
C ASN A 69 8.39 -6.65 -15.38
N LYS A 70 9.06 -6.45 -14.24
CA LYS A 70 8.99 -7.30 -13.04
C LYS A 70 7.85 -6.86 -12.11
N ARG A 71 6.60 -7.11 -12.52
CA ARG A 71 5.40 -6.60 -11.84
C ARG A 71 5.16 -7.21 -10.46
N ARG A 72 5.48 -8.49 -10.25
CA ARG A 72 5.32 -9.14 -8.95
C ARG A 72 6.30 -8.57 -7.91
N GLU A 73 7.54 -8.38 -8.32
CA GLU A 73 8.59 -7.78 -7.50
C GLU A 73 8.25 -6.31 -7.19
N PHE A 74 7.69 -5.59 -8.17
CA PHE A 74 7.23 -4.21 -7.97
C PHE A 74 6.22 -4.09 -6.82
N TYR A 75 5.29 -5.03 -6.69
CA TYR A 75 4.33 -5.04 -5.58
C TYR A 75 5.02 -5.15 -4.20
N GLY A 76 6.05 -5.98 -4.08
CA GLY A 76 6.85 -6.06 -2.86
C GLY A 76 7.55 -4.74 -2.54
N LEU A 77 8.10 -4.07 -3.56
CA LEU A 77 8.75 -2.77 -3.41
C LEU A 77 7.78 -1.62 -3.12
N ASP A 78 6.52 -1.74 -3.52
CA ASP A 78 5.47 -0.79 -3.13
C ASP A 78 5.26 -0.82 -1.60
N ASN A 79 5.15 -2.00 -1.00
CA ASN A 79 5.05 -2.13 0.45
C ASN A 79 6.34 -1.69 1.16
N GLU A 80 7.52 -2.02 0.62
CA GLU A 80 8.81 -1.59 1.19
C GLU A 80 9.00 -0.07 1.12
N PHE A 81 8.44 0.63 0.13
CA PHE A 81 8.46 2.08 0.08
C PHE A 81 7.75 2.68 1.29
N HIS A 82 6.51 2.30 1.56
CA HIS A 82 5.74 2.80 2.71
C HIS A 82 6.37 2.43 4.06
N LYS A 83 6.89 1.20 4.16
CA LYS A 83 7.65 0.75 5.34
C LYS A 83 8.90 1.59 5.57
N THR A 84 9.60 1.95 4.51
CA THR A 84 10.81 2.79 4.57
C THR A 84 10.46 4.20 5.05
N LEU A 85 9.37 4.81 4.55
CA LEU A 85 8.89 6.11 5.05
C LEU A 85 8.63 6.06 6.56
N ALA A 86 7.94 5.01 7.02
CA ALA A 86 7.67 4.81 8.45
C ALA A 86 8.95 4.62 9.27
N ALA A 87 9.96 3.94 8.73
CA ALA A 87 11.25 3.74 9.39
C ALA A 87 12.02 5.05 9.54
N ILE A 88 12.09 5.88 8.50
CA ILE A 88 12.73 7.20 8.54
C ILE A 88 12.04 8.10 9.58
N ALA A 89 10.70 8.04 9.66
CA ALA A 89 9.92 8.79 10.65
C ALA A 89 9.96 8.20 12.08
N ASN A 90 10.73 7.12 12.34
CA ASN A 90 10.73 6.38 13.60
C ASN A 90 9.35 5.85 14.02
N ARG A 91 8.55 5.37 13.06
CA ARG A 91 7.18 4.84 13.23
C ARG A 91 7.02 3.40 12.73
N SER A 92 8.11 2.62 12.66
CA SER A 92 8.11 1.24 12.16
C SER A 92 7.08 0.35 12.86
N ARG A 93 6.97 0.42 14.20
CA ARG A 93 6.01 -0.40 14.98
C ARG A 93 4.55 -0.08 14.62
N SER A 94 4.23 1.20 14.41
CA SER A 94 2.90 1.62 13.99
C SER A 94 2.56 1.09 12.60
N TYR A 95 3.53 1.09 11.70
CA TYR A 95 3.37 0.52 10.36
C TYR A 95 3.16 -1.00 10.39
N GLU A 96 3.90 -1.73 11.22
CA GLU A 96 3.75 -3.18 11.40
C GLU A 96 2.35 -3.58 11.87
N LEU A 97 1.74 -2.80 12.78
CA LEU A 97 0.37 -3.03 13.23
C LEU A 97 -0.62 -2.94 12.08
N ILE A 98 -0.49 -1.95 11.21
CA ILE A 98 -1.37 -1.78 10.05
C ILE A 98 -1.09 -2.85 9.01
N HIS A 99 0.16 -3.21 8.78
CA HIS A 99 0.52 -4.25 7.81
C HIS A 99 -0.19 -5.59 8.08
N ASN A 100 -0.43 -5.92 9.34
CA ASN A 100 -1.12 -7.15 9.72
C ASN A 100 -2.62 -7.14 9.39
N ILE A 101 -3.26 -5.97 9.31
CA ILE A 101 -4.71 -5.87 9.03
C ILE A 101 -5.01 -5.56 7.56
N GLN A 102 -4.05 -5.13 6.77
CA GLN A 102 -4.27 -4.70 5.38
C GLN A 102 -4.36 -5.84 4.35
N ILE A 103 -4.43 -7.10 4.81
CA ILE A 103 -4.27 -8.24 3.93
C ILE A 103 -5.40 -8.39 2.90
N HIS A 104 -6.65 -8.06 3.28
CA HIS A 104 -7.77 -8.02 2.34
C HIS A 104 -7.59 -6.91 1.32
N PHE A 105 -7.13 -5.74 1.74
CA PHE A 105 -6.75 -4.62 0.88
C PHE A 105 -5.64 -5.03 -0.11
N ASP A 106 -4.62 -5.71 0.36
CA ASP A 106 -3.51 -6.22 -0.46
C ASP A 106 -3.96 -7.25 -1.50
N ARG A 107 -4.96 -8.06 -1.20
CA ARG A 107 -5.53 -9.02 -2.16
C ARG A 107 -6.15 -8.30 -3.36
N ILE A 108 -6.91 -7.23 -3.15
CA ILE A 108 -7.48 -6.41 -4.24
C ILE A 108 -6.37 -5.83 -5.11
N ARG A 109 -5.33 -5.26 -4.50
CA ARG A 109 -4.19 -4.66 -5.21
C ARG A 109 -3.42 -5.68 -6.04
N LYS A 110 -3.20 -6.89 -5.51
CA LYS A 110 -2.50 -7.99 -6.22
C LYS A 110 -3.24 -8.51 -7.44
N LEU A 111 -4.55 -8.45 -7.45
CA LEU A 111 -5.37 -8.92 -8.58
C LEU A 111 -5.32 -8.00 -9.80
N ASN A 112 -4.81 -6.76 -9.66
CA ASN A 112 -4.70 -5.81 -10.77
C ASN A 112 -3.25 -5.36 -11.03
N LEU A 113 -2.34 -6.30 -11.22
CA LEU A 113 -0.91 -6.01 -11.51
C LEU A 113 -0.65 -5.74 -13.00
N LYS A 114 -1.40 -4.82 -13.61
CA LYS A 114 -1.13 -4.35 -14.97
C LYS A 114 0.06 -3.37 -14.97
N ARG A 115 0.79 -3.31 -16.10
CA ARG A 115 1.96 -2.43 -16.24
C ARG A 115 1.61 -0.95 -16.00
N GLU A 116 0.51 -0.51 -16.60
CA GLU A 116 0.02 0.88 -16.48
C GLU A 116 -0.30 1.23 -15.03
N ARG A 117 -0.82 0.26 -14.27
CA ARG A 117 -1.10 0.42 -12.84
C ARG A 117 0.20 0.58 -12.03
N CYS A 118 1.20 -0.25 -12.29
CA CYS A 118 2.50 -0.14 -11.64
C CYS A 118 3.19 1.19 -11.98
N GLN A 119 3.10 1.65 -13.23
CA GLN A 119 3.63 2.96 -13.63
C GLN A 119 2.92 4.11 -12.89
N GLY A 120 1.59 4.07 -12.77
CA GLY A 120 0.82 5.07 -12.02
C GLY A 120 1.22 5.13 -10.55
N ILE A 121 1.38 3.96 -9.89
CA ILE A 121 1.85 3.87 -8.50
C ILE A 121 3.24 4.48 -8.35
N TYR A 122 4.18 4.13 -9.22
CA TYR A 122 5.53 4.70 -9.19
C TYR A 122 5.53 6.23 -9.31
N GLN A 123 4.72 6.79 -10.22
CA GLN A 123 4.61 8.25 -10.37
C GLN A 123 4.07 8.90 -9.10
N GLN A 124 3.09 8.28 -8.43
CA GLN A 124 2.57 8.78 -7.16
C GLN A 124 3.62 8.71 -6.05
N HIS A 125 4.38 7.61 -5.94
CA HIS A 125 5.47 7.50 -4.97
C HIS A 125 6.54 8.56 -5.21
N LYS A 126 6.90 8.79 -6.49
CA LYS A 126 7.82 9.86 -6.86
C LYS A 126 7.29 11.23 -6.43
N SER A 127 6.02 11.50 -6.68
CA SER A 127 5.40 12.77 -6.29
C SER A 127 5.32 12.95 -4.76
N ILE A 128 5.11 11.86 -3.99
CA ILE A 128 5.18 11.89 -2.51
C ILE A 128 6.61 12.27 -2.08
N ALA A 129 7.62 11.61 -2.63
CA ALA A 129 9.02 11.88 -2.31
C ALA A 129 9.44 13.31 -2.68
N ASP A 130 8.99 13.81 -3.83
CA ASP A 130 9.25 15.19 -4.26
C ASP A 130 8.60 16.18 -3.28
N ALA A 131 7.33 15.97 -2.87
CA ALA A 131 6.66 16.83 -1.91
C ALA A 131 7.35 16.82 -0.51
N ILE A 132 7.84 15.66 -0.06
CA ILE A 132 8.61 15.54 1.19
C ILE A 132 9.91 16.39 1.08
N LYS A 133 10.66 16.31 -0.02
CA LYS A 133 11.88 17.09 -0.24
C LYS A 133 11.62 18.59 -0.40
N GLU A 134 10.43 18.95 -0.88
CA GLU A 134 9.96 20.33 -0.96
C GLU A 134 9.43 20.86 0.39
N HIS A 135 9.41 20.03 1.44
CA HIS A 135 8.85 20.33 2.76
C HIS A 135 7.36 20.70 2.71
N ASP A 136 6.63 20.23 1.70
CA ASP A 136 5.21 20.50 1.48
C ASP A 136 4.33 19.38 2.03
N ALA A 137 4.01 19.46 3.32
CA ALA A 137 3.24 18.44 4.02
C ALA A 137 1.79 18.34 3.52
N GLU A 138 1.19 19.45 3.06
CA GLU A 138 -0.17 19.44 2.53
C GLU A 138 -0.22 18.73 1.18
N LYS A 139 0.72 19.05 0.28
CA LYS A 139 0.87 18.37 -1.00
C LYS A 139 1.12 16.88 -0.82
N ALA A 140 2.03 16.49 0.07
CA ALA A 140 2.31 15.10 0.38
C ALA A 140 1.05 14.35 0.87
N ALA A 141 0.31 14.94 1.82
CA ALA A 141 -0.93 14.39 2.36
C ALA A 141 -2.02 14.21 1.30
N ASN A 142 -2.16 15.16 0.37
CA ASN A 142 -3.12 15.08 -0.73
C ASN A 142 -2.75 13.98 -1.73
N ILE A 143 -1.47 13.82 -2.05
CA ILE A 143 -1.01 12.75 -2.95
C ILE A 143 -1.23 11.38 -2.29
N ILE A 144 -0.93 11.22 -1.00
CA ILE A 144 -1.18 9.98 -0.25
C ILE A 144 -2.68 9.64 -0.23
N THR A 145 -3.55 10.62 -0.03
CA THR A 145 -5.00 10.42 -0.08
C THR A 145 -5.43 9.85 -1.44
N ASN A 146 -4.98 10.45 -2.52
CA ASN A 146 -5.27 9.98 -3.88
C ASN A 146 -4.66 8.60 -4.15
N HIS A 147 -3.43 8.37 -3.68
CA HIS A 147 -2.74 7.09 -3.83
C HIS A 147 -3.51 5.95 -3.17
N LEU A 148 -3.98 6.14 -1.95
CA LEU A 148 -4.73 5.13 -1.20
C LEU A 148 -6.19 4.98 -1.67
N SER A 149 -6.77 5.94 -2.39
CA SER A 149 -8.10 5.83 -2.99
C SER A 149 -8.12 5.07 -4.33
N ASN A 150 -6.97 4.84 -4.93
CA ASN A 150 -6.89 4.14 -6.22
C ASN A 150 -7.40 2.68 -6.19
N TYR A 151 -7.48 2.06 -5.00
CA TYR A 151 -8.01 0.70 -4.86
C TYR A 151 -9.50 0.63 -5.25
N GLU A 152 -10.26 1.71 -5.16
CA GLU A 152 -11.68 1.77 -5.54
C GLU A 152 -11.86 1.37 -7.01
N THR A 153 -10.99 1.87 -7.90
CA THR A 153 -10.97 1.47 -9.30
C THR A 153 -10.61 -0.01 -9.48
N ASP A 154 -9.71 -0.54 -8.65
CA ASP A 154 -9.31 -1.93 -8.69
C ASP A 154 -10.43 -2.83 -8.17
N LEU A 155 -11.13 -2.40 -7.12
CA LEU A 155 -12.29 -3.09 -6.55
C LEU A 155 -13.46 -3.15 -7.54
N GLU A 156 -13.77 -2.04 -8.22
CA GLU A 156 -14.84 -2.01 -9.24
C GLU A 156 -14.57 -3.00 -10.40
N LYS A 157 -13.30 -3.16 -10.78
CA LYS A 157 -12.91 -4.17 -11.78
C LYS A 157 -13.04 -5.58 -11.22
N LEU A 158 -12.63 -5.80 -9.97
CA LEU A 158 -12.71 -7.10 -9.32
C LEU A 158 -14.17 -7.54 -9.19
N LYS A 159 -15.07 -6.66 -8.75
CA LYS A 159 -16.51 -6.93 -8.67
C LYS A 159 -17.12 -7.38 -10.01
N LYS A 160 -16.61 -6.85 -11.12
CA LYS A 160 -17.10 -7.20 -12.46
C LYS A 160 -16.53 -8.51 -13.01
N ILE A 161 -15.27 -8.83 -12.69
CA ILE A 161 -14.54 -9.95 -13.30
C ILE A 161 -14.60 -11.18 -12.41
N HIS A 162 -14.51 -10.98 -11.09
CA HIS A 162 -14.40 -12.04 -10.07
C HIS A 162 -15.26 -11.73 -8.84
N PRO A 163 -16.60 -11.57 -9.00
CA PRO A 163 -17.49 -11.33 -7.87
C PRO A 163 -17.41 -12.44 -6.82
N GLU A 164 -17.10 -13.68 -7.25
CA GLU A 164 -16.95 -14.85 -6.38
C GLU A 164 -15.83 -14.75 -5.34
N TYR A 165 -14.94 -13.76 -5.44
CA TYR A 165 -13.88 -13.53 -4.45
C TYR A 165 -14.29 -12.56 -3.34
N ILE A 166 -15.45 -11.93 -3.45
CA ILE A 166 -15.93 -10.90 -2.53
C ILE A 166 -17.01 -11.51 -1.64
N LYS A 167 -16.92 -11.22 -0.35
CA LYS A 167 -17.94 -11.57 0.62
C LYS A 167 -19.21 -10.76 0.31
N GLU A 168 -20.34 -11.45 0.14
CA GLU A 168 -21.66 -10.82 0.07
C GLU A 168 -22.05 -10.31 1.46
N ASP A 169 -22.67 -9.11 1.50
CA ASP A 169 -23.21 -8.48 2.71
C ASP A 169 -24.37 -9.29 3.30
#